data_fd5af94328e5214b791bae349751eb6e
#
_entry.id   fd5af94328e5214b791bae349751eb6e
#
_cell.length_a   1.000
_cell.length_b   1.000
_cell.length_c   1.000
_cell.angle_alpha   90.00
_cell.angle_beta   90.00
_cell.angle_gamma   90.00
#
_symmetry.space_group_name_H-M   'P 1'
#
loop_
_entity.id
_entity.type
_entity.pdbx_description
1 polymer ?
#
loop_
_entity_poly.entity_id
_entity_poly.type
_entity_poly.pdbx_seq_one_letter_code
_entity_poly.pdbx_strand_id
1 'polypeptide(L)'
;MSTTTKRKTKTPAQREAAKAARQAKIDQINAYMADAEKQGLAESDEFADFSRSFARYSVRNQMLVMMQRPNATQVMGYRAWQAEGRQVRKGEKGIIIFGPAKKRTITEEKGGEEVERSISMPPPVVTVFDISQTDPIEE
;
A
#
# COMPACT_ATOMS: atom_id res chain seq x y z
N MET A 1 19.62 -22.94 25.34
CA MET A 1 18.68 -23.43 24.30
C MET A 1 18.33 -22.29 23.37
N SER A 2 18.86 -22.36 22.17
CA SER A 2 18.49 -21.40 21.15
C SER A 2 17.12 -21.79 20.59
N THR A 3 16.13 -21.01 20.90
CA THR A 3 14.86 -21.09 20.23
C THR A 3 15.01 -20.39 18.88
N THR A 4 15.36 -21.14 17.87
CA THR A 4 15.20 -20.67 16.52
C THR A 4 13.70 -20.61 16.24
N THR A 5 13.15 -19.42 16.27
CA THR A 5 11.83 -19.17 15.73
C THR A 5 11.89 -19.35 14.23
N LYS A 6 11.56 -20.54 13.77
CA LYS A 6 11.32 -20.75 12.35
C LYS A 6 10.10 -19.93 11.97
N ARG A 7 10.25 -19.01 11.00
CA ARG A 7 9.10 -18.39 10.35
C ARG A 7 8.19 -19.51 9.86
N LYS A 8 6.94 -19.50 10.30
CA LYS A 8 5.94 -20.43 9.76
C LYS A 8 5.80 -20.15 8.28
N THR A 9 6.25 -21.10 7.48
CA THR A 9 6.01 -21.08 6.05
C THR A 9 4.52 -21.32 5.81
N LYS A 10 3.92 -20.50 4.97
CA LYS A 10 2.53 -20.69 4.57
C LYS A 10 2.34 -22.03 3.85
N THR A 11 1.25 -22.71 4.15
CA THR A 11 0.84 -23.90 3.39
C THR A 11 0.49 -23.50 1.95
N PRO A 12 0.48 -24.45 0.99
CA PRO A 12 0.01 -24.16 -0.37
C PRO A 12 -1.38 -23.53 -0.41
N ALA A 13 -2.31 -24.00 0.41
CA ALA A 13 -3.65 -23.41 0.51
C ALA A 13 -3.63 -21.98 1.01
N GLN A 14 -2.79 -21.69 2.02
CA GLN A 14 -2.62 -20.32 2.53
C GLN A 14 -2.00 -19.39 1.49
N ARG A 15 -1.04 -19.89 0.71
CA ARG A 15 -0.42 -19.12 -0.39
C ARG A 15 -1.43 -18.77 -1.47
N GLU A 16 -2.28 -19.74 -1.84
CA GLU A 16 -3.35 -19.51 -2.83
C GLU A 16 -4.36 -18.48 -2.31
N ALA A 17 -4.77 -18.59 -1.05
CA ALA A 17 -5.69 -17.63 -0.42
C ALA A 17 -5.09 -16.22 -0.38
N ALA A 18 -3.80 -16.09 -0.01
CA ALA A 18 -3.11 -14.81 0.04
C ALA A 18 -2.97 -14.21 -1.36
N LYS A 19 -2.68 -15.03 -2.37
CA LYS A 19 -2.59 -14.62 -3.77
C LYS A 19 -3.94 -14.13 -4.29
N ALA A 20 -5.01 -14.85 -3.98
CA ALA A 20 -6.37 -14.47 -4.37
C ALA A 20 -6.80 -13.17 -3.71
N ALA A 21 -6.50 -13.00 -2.41
CA ALA A 21 -6.80 -11.77 -1.68
C ALA A 21 -6.05 -10.56 -2.25
N ARG A 22 -4.78 -10.75 -2.60
CA ARG A 22 -3.97 -9.70 -3.23
C ARG A 22 -4.54 -9.34 -4.60
N GLN A 23 -4.90 -10.35 -5.40
CA GLN A 23 -5.46 -10.13 -6.74
C GLN A 23 -6.78 -9.37 -6.66
N ALA A 24 -7.62 -9.68 -5.68
CA ALA A 24 -8.87 -8.95 -5.46
C ALA A 24 -8.62 -7.47 -5.18
N LYS A 25 -7.60 -7.14 -4.38
CA LYS A 25 -7.22 -5.76 -4.10
C LYS A 25 -6.67 -5.05 -5.35
N ILE A 26 -5.86 -5.75 -6.14
CA ILE A 26 -5.33 -5.22 -7.40
C ILE A 26 -6.48 -4.93 -8.37
N ASP A 27 -7.44 -5.85 -8.48
CA ASP A 27 -8.61 -5.67 -9.35
C ASP A 27 -9.43 -4.45 -8.89
N GLN A 28 -9.57 -4.26 -7.59
CA GLN A 28 -10.25 -3.11 -7.03
C GLN A 28 -9.50 -1.80 -7.34
N ILE A 29 -8.18 -1.80 -7.22
CA ILE A 29 -7.33 -0.65 -7.59
C ILE A 29 -7.49 -0.33 -9.08
N ASN A 30 -7.47 -1.36 -9.92
CA ASN A 30 -7.65 -1.17 -11.36
C ASN A 30 -9.02 -0.58 -11.69
N ALA A 31 -10.06 -0.99 -10.96
CA ALA A 31 -11.40 -0.43 -11.11
C ALA A 31 -11.45 1.05 -10.74
N TYR A 32 -10.81 1.43 -9.63
CA TYR A 32 -10.70 2.85 -9.22
C TYR A 32 -9.96 3.66 -10.27
N MET A 33 -8.86 3.14 -10.81
CA MET A 33 -8.07 3.84 -11.82
C MET A 33 -8.85 4.00 -13.13
N ALA A 34 -9.60 2.98 -13.54
CA ALA A 34 -10.45 3.05 -14.74
C ALA A 34 -11.54 4.13 -14.56
N ASP A 35 -12.16 4.20 -13.40
CA ASP A 35 -13.17 5.21 -13.09
C ASP A 35 -12.55 6.61 -13.06
N ALA A 36 -11.37 6.75 -12.48
CA ALA A 36 -10.64 8.02 -12.44
C ALA A 36 -10.33 8.53 -13.86
N GLU A 37 -9.87 7.64 -14.72
CA GLU A 37 -9.59 7.96 -16.12
C GLU A 37 -10.87 8.39 -16.87
N LYS A 38 -11.95 7.65 -16.66
CA LYS A 38 -13.25 7.92 -17.27
C LYS A 38 -13.81 9.28 -16.87
N GLN A 39 -13.57 9.70 -15.62
CA GLN A 39 -14.00 11.00 -15.11
C GLN A 39 -13.07 12.15 -15.50
N GLY A 40 -11.92 11.87 -16.11
CA GLY A 40 -10.90 12.86 -16.38
C GLY A 40 -10.31 13.45 -15.09
N LEU A 41 -10.17 12.61 -14.05
CA LEU A 41 -9.76 13.07 -12.72
C LEU A 41 -8.41 13.80 -12.73
N ALA A 42 -7.44 13.27 -13.47
CA ALA A 42 -6.08 13.83 -13.50
C ALA A 42 -6.04 15.27 -14.05
N GLU A 43 -7.00 15.65 -14.88
CA GLU A 43 -7.12 16.99 -15.48
C GLU A 43 -8.08 17.91 -14.74
N SER A 44 -8.69 17.44 -13.65
CA SER A 44 -9.69 18.21 -12.90
C SER A 44 -9.04 19.22 -11.95
N ASP A 45 -9.72 20.33 -11.71
CA ASP A 45 -9.29 21.33 -10.74
C ASP A 45 -9.35 20.78 -9.31
N GLU A 46 -10.33 19.93 -9.03
CA GLU A 46 -10.49 19.26 -7.76
C GLU A 46 -9.28 18.38 -7.44
N PHE A 47 -8.78 17.67 -8.44
CA PHE A 47 -7.58 16.86 -8.26
C PHE A 47 -6.33 17.71 -8.05
N ALA A 48 -6.22 18.84 -8.77
CA ALA A 48 -5.11 19.76 -8.59
C ALA A 48 -5.04 20.28 -7.15
N ASP A 49 -6.18 20.64 -6.57
CA ASP A 49 -6.26 21.08 -5.18
C ASP A 49 -5.94 19.94 -4.21
N PHE A 50 -6.51 18.76 -4.43
CA PHE A 50 -6.26 17.57 -3.62
C PHE A 50 -4.77 17.19 -3.61
N SER A 51 -4.15 17.24 -4.77
CA SER A 51 -2.77 16.85 -5.00
C SER A 51 -1.77 17.65 -4.14
N ARG A 52 -2.10 18.89 -3.82
CA ARG A 52 -1.23 19.74 -2.99
C ARG A 52 -0.96 19.17 -1.61
N SER A 53 -1.93 18.50 -1.03
CA SER A 53 -1.79 17.84 0.28
C SER A 53 -1.05 16.50 0.20
N PHE A 54 -0.85 15.96 -1.00
CA PHE A 54 -0.28 14.64 -1.22
C PHE A 54 0.93 14.66 -2.15
N ALA A 55 1.69 15.75 -2.13
CA ALA A 55 2.83 15.95 -3.03
C ALA A 55 3.91 14.86 -2.91
N ARG A 56 4.00 14.17 -1.76
CA ARG A 56 4.96 13.09 -1.51
C ARG A 56 4.54 11.75 -2.14
N TYR A 57 3.28 11.65 -2.55
CA TYR A 57 2.75 10.41 -3.12
C TYR A 57 2.81 10.49 -4.65
N SER A 58 2.92 9.32 -5.29
CA SER A 58 2.82 9.27 -6.75
C SER A 58 1.45 9.76 -7.21
N VAL A 59 1.37 10.25 -8.44
CA VAL A 59 0.09 10.70 -9.01
C VAL A 59 -0.94 9.59 -8.96
N ARG A 60 -0.53 8.35 -9.25
CA ARG A 60 -1.42 7.19 -9.19
C ARG A 60 -1.99 6.97 -7.79
N ASN A 61 -1.13 7.03 -6.77
CA ASN A 61 -1.59 6.88 -5.38
C ASN A 61 -2.46 8.06 -4.95
N GLN A 62 -2.14 9.26 -5.37
CA GLN A 62 -3.01 10.43 -5.11
C GLN A 62 -4.41 10.21 -5.66
N MET A 63 -4.52 9.72 -6.88
CA MET A 63 -5.83 9.41 -7.49
C MET A 63 -6.55 8.29 -6.74
N LEU A 64 -5.81 7.26 -6.32
CA LEU A 64 -6.40 6.18 -5.53
C LEU A 64 -6.97 6.67 -4.21
N VAL A 65 -6.24 7.53 -3.50
CA VAL A 65 -6.73 8.12 -2.25
C VAL A 65 -7.99 8.94 -2.52
N MET A 66 -7.96 9.81 -3.53
CA MET A 66 -9.09 10.68 -3.85
C MET A 66 -10.33 9.90 -4.26
N MET A 67 -10.18 8.83 -5.05
CA MET A 67 -11.29 7.98 -5.46
C MET A 67 -11.95 7.27 -4.28
N GLN A 68 -11.18 6.91 -3.27
CA GLN A 68 -11.68 6.18 -2.09
C GLN A 68 -12.13 7.10 -0.97
N ARG A 69 -11.49 8.27 -0.85
CA ARG A 69 -11.80 9.25 0.20
C ARG A 69 -11.49 10.66 -0.27
N PRO A 70 -12.45 11.30 -0.95
CA PRO A 70 -12.24 12.63 -1.57
C PRO A 70 -11.86 13.74 -0.58
N ASN A 71 -12.24 13.59 0.69
CA ASN A 71 -11.98 14.60 1.72
C ASN A 71 -10.71 14.29 2.53
N ALA A 72 -9.93 13.31 2.12
CA ALA A 72 -8.68 12.98 2.83
C ALA A 72 -7.69 14.14 2.78
N THR A 73 -7.00 14.37 3.88
CA THR A 73 -5.99 15.43 4.00
C THR A 73 -4.62 14.89 4.37
N GLN A 74 -4.57 13.79 5.11
CA GLN A 74 -3.32 13.18 5.53
C GLN A 74 -3.55 11.69 5.78
N VAL A 75 -2.79 10.85 5.10
CA VAL A 75 -2.93 9.40 5.22
C VAL A 75 -1.64 8.78 5.68
N MET A 76 -1.75 7.76 6.52
CA MET A 76 -0.64 6.93 7.01
C MET A 76 -1.15 5.54 7.29
N GLY A 77 -0.22 4.58 7.34
CA GLY A 77 -0.53 3.23 7.77
C GLY A 77 -0.92 3.19 9.26
N TYR A 78 -1.53 2.10 9.66
CA TYR A 78 -2.03 1.91 11.03
C TYR A 78 -0.96 2.14 12.10
N ARG A 79 0.20 1.50 11.93
CA ARG A 79 1.30 1.64 12.89
C ARG A 79 1.94 3.02 12.88
N ALA A 80 2.00 3.66 11.72
CA ALA A 80 2.53 5.01 11.59
C ALA A 80 1.66 6.00 12.37
N TRP A 81 0.33 5.84 12.34
CA TRP A 81 -0.57 6.65 13.14
C TRP A 81 -0.34 6.47 14.64
N GLN A 82 -0.12 5.22 15.08
CA GLN A 82 0.20 4.95 16.50
C GLN A 82 1.49 5.64 16.91
N ALA A 83 2.51 5.65 16.06
CA ALA A 83 3.77 6.34 16.31
C ALA A 83 3.57 7.86 16.42
N GLU A 84 2.59 8.41 15.71
CA GLU A 84 2.22 9.83 15.78
C GLU A 84 1.27 10.14 16.95
N GLY A 85 0.94 9.17 17.79
CA GLY A 85 0.05 9.35 18.92
C GLY A 85 -1.43 9.33 18.57
N ARG A 86 -1.78 8.67 17.47
CA ARG A 86 -3.18 8.54 17.04
C ARG A 86 -3.55 7.08 16.83
N GLN A 87 -4.79 6.76 17.13
CA GLN A 87 -5.35 5.42 17.00
C GLN A 87 -6.44 5.40 15.93
N VAL A 88 -6.29 4.52 14.95
CA VAL A 88 -7.36 4.29 13.96
C VAL A 88 -8.56 3.69 14.68
N ARG A 89 -9.74 4.26 14.44
CA ARG A 89 -10.98 3.79 15.08
C ARG A 89 -11.34 2.40 14.58
N LYS A 90 -11.87 1.59 15.49
CA LYS A 90 -12.35 0.25 15.16
C LYS A 90 -13.46 0.32 14.10
N GLY A 91 -13.37 -0.54 13.10
CA GLY A 91 -14.39 -0.61 12.05
C GLY A 91 -14.19 0.35 10.89
N GLU A 92 -13.16 1.21 10.94
CA GLU A 92 -12.87 2.11 9.83
C GLU A 92 -12.37 1.34 8.62
N LYS A 93 -12.87 1.71 7.46
CA LYS A 93 -12.44 1.13 6.18
C LYS A 93 -11.16 1.81 5.72
N GLY A 94 -10.10 1.03 5.50
CA GLY A 94 -8.84 1.55 5.00
C GLY A 94 -8.87 1.92 3.53
N ILE A 95 -7.90 2.73 3.15
CA ILE A 95 -7.67 3.17 1.77
C ILE A 95 -6.54 2.31 1.21
N ILE A 96 -6.75 1.66 0.07
CA ILE A 96 -5.72 0.82 -0.55
C ILE A 96 -4.92 1.61 -1.58
N ILE A 97 -3.60 1.54 -1.45
CA ILE A 97 -2.66 2.18 -2.38
C ILE A 97 -1.50 1.22 -2.65
N PHE A 98 -0.61 1.58 -3.56
CA PHE A 98 0.62 0.84 -3.76
C PHE A 98 1.69 1.35 -2.81
N GLY A 99 2.37 0.42 -2.12
CA GLY A 99 3.55 0.73 -1.33
C GLY A 99 4.78 0.92 -2.22
N PRO A 100 5.93 1.27 -1.60
CA PRO A 100 7.16 1.45 -2.36
C PRO A 100 7.61 0.13 -2.98
N ALA A 101 8.07 0.18 -4.23
CA ALA A 101 8.64 -0.98 -4.91
C ALA A 101 9.91 -1.40 -4.19
N LYS A 102 10.04 -2.70 -3.93
CA LYS A 102 11.22 -3.27 -3.28
C LYS A 102 12.06 -4.01 -4.32
N LYS A 103 13.36 -3.97 -4.12
CA LYS A 103 14.32 -4.77 -4.88
C LYS A 103 14.76 -5.93 -4.02
N ARG A 104 14.86 -7.09 -4.65
CA ARG A 104 15.39 -8.30 -4.01
C ARG A 104 16.69 -8.68 -4.69
N THR A 105 17.71 -8.98 -3.90
CA THR A 105 18.97 -9.50 -4.42
C THR A 105 18.90 -11.02 -4.46
N ILE A 106 19.15 -11.60 -5.63
CA ILE A 106 19.26 -13.04 -5.81
C ILE A 106 20.69 -13.39 -6.22
N THR A 107 21.16 -14.53 -5.76
CA THR A 107 22.48 -15.06 -6.14
C THR A 107 22.28 -16.11 -7.22
N GLU A 108 22.89 -15.91 -8.36
CA GLU A 108 22.90 -16.86 -9.47
C GLU A 108 24.32 -17.40 -9.70
N GLU A 109 24.42 -18.66 -10.03
CA GLU A 109 25.68 -19.27 -10.40
C GLU A 109 25.82 -19.23 -11.91
N LYS A 110 26.82 -18.48 -12.40
CA LYS A 110 27.16 -18.40 -13.81
C LYS A 110 28.63 -18.74 -14.01
N GLY A 111 28.87 -19.81 -14.74
CA GLY A 111 30.23 -20.20 -15.11
C GLY A 111 31.16 -20.52 -13.93
N GLY A 112 30.63 -21.07 -12.83
CA GLY A 112 31.37 -21.39 -11.65
C GLY A 112 31.57 -20.23 -10.67
N GLU A 113 31.03 -19.05 -10.98
CA GLU A 113 31.09 -17.86 -10.12
C GLU A 113 29.70 -17.48 -9.62
N GLU A 114 29.62 -17.10 -8.35
CA GLU A 114 28.39 -16.55 -7.79
C GLU A 114 28.26 -15.09 -8.21
N VAL A 115 27.16 -14.76 -8.90
CA VAL A 115 26.85 -13.41 -9.33
C VAL A 115 25.58 -12.95 -8.62
N GLU A 116 25.67 -11.79 -7.96
CA GLU A 116 24.50 -11.16 -7.37
C GLU A 116 23.75 -10.34 -8.42
N ARG A 117 22.45 -10.53 -8.48
CA ARG A 117 21.57 -9.79 -9.38
C ARG A 117 20.41 -9.19 -8.59
N SER A 118 20.15 -7.90 -8.84
CA SER A 118 19.00 -7.22 -8.25
C SER A 118 17.81 -7.37 -9.16
N ILE A 119 16.69 -7.85 -8.61
CA ILE A 119 15.41 -7.94 -9.32
C ILE A 119 14.39 -7.03 -8.67
N SER A 120 13.58 -6.36 -9.51
CA SER A 120 12.48 -5.54 -9.03
C SER A 120 11.31 -6.43 -8.67
N MET A 121 10.79 -6.26 -7.45
CA MET A 121 9.57 -6.92 -7.01
C MET A 121 8.37 -6.03 -7.33
N PRO A 122 7.19 -6.61 -7.65
CA PRO A 122 5.98 -5.81 -7.80
C PRO A 122 5.71 -5.00 -6.53
N PRO A 123 5.24 -3.74 -6.65
CA PRO A 123 4.92 -2.96 -5.46
C PRO A 123 3.80 -3.63 -4.66
N PRO A 124 3.93 -3.70 -3.33
CA PRO A 124 2.88 -4.28 -2.49
C PRO A 124 1.65 -3.38 -2.46
N VAL A 125 0.48 -3.98 -2.25
CA VAL A 125 -0.73 -3.23 -1.92
C VAL A 125 -0.72 -3.01 -0.42
N VAL A 126 -0.81 -1.76 0.00
CA VAL A 126 -0.82 -1.38 1.42
C VAL A 126 -2.10 -0.65 1.76
N THR A 127 -2.48 -0.69 3.03
CA THR A 127 -3.67 -0.02 3.54
C THR A 127 -3.23 1.17 4.38
N VAL A 128 -3.81 2.33 4.09
CA VAL A 128 -3.59 3.55 4.86
C VAL A 128 -4.93 4.09 5.34
N PHE A 129 -4.89 4.99 6.30
CA PHE A 129 -6.07 5.63 6.88
C PHE A 129 -5.88 7.13 6.91
N ASP A 130 -6.96 7.87 6.67
CA ASP A 130 -6.93 9.32 6.78
C ASP A 130 -6.99 9.75 8.26
N ILE A 131 -6.46 10.92 8.55
CA ILE A 131 -6.48 11.48 9.90
C ILE A 131 -7.90 11.54 10.49
N SER A 132 -8.92 11.77 9.65
CA SER A 132 -10.32 11.79 10.08
C SER A 132 -10.84 10.44 10.58
N GLN A 133 -10.10 9.37 10.30
CA GLN A 133 -10.44 8.02 10.75
C GLN A 133 -9.72 7.64 12.05
N THR A 134 -9.02 8.59 12.65
CA THR A 134 -8.22 8.36 13.85
C THR A 134 -8.63 9.28 14.98
N ASP A 135 -8.34 8.85 16.21
CA ASP A 135 -8.50 9.65 17.42
C ASP A 135 -7.16 9.78 18.13
N PRO A 136 -6.92 10.91 18.85
CA PRO A 136 -5.72 11.01 19.67
C PRO A 136 -5.69 9.90 20.73
N ILE A 137 -4.50 9.34 20.95
CA ILE A 137 -4.31 8.38 22.05
C ILE A 137 -4.19 9.18 23.34
N GLU A 138 -5.11 8.95 24.26
CA GLU A 138 -5.05 9.56 25.58
C GLU A 138 -4.15 8.73 26.49
N GLU A 139 -3.22 9.39 27.16
CA GLU A 139 -2.40 8.75 28.21
C GLU A 139 -3.17 8.72 29.53
#